data_4aab91319cea7a27065690f0e7fc05b3
#
_entry.id   4aab91319cea7a27065690f0e7fc05b3
#
_cell.length_a   1.000
_cell.length_b   1.000
_cell.length_c   1.000
_cell.angle_alpha   90.00
_cell.angle_beta   90.00
_cell.angle_gamma   90.00
#
_symmetry.space_group_name_H-M   'P 1'
#
loop_
_entity.id
_entity.type
_entity.pdbx_description
1 polymer ?
#
loop_
_entity_poly.entity_id
_entity_poly.type
_entity_poly.pdbx_seq_one_letter_code
_entity_poly.pdbx_strand_id
1 'polypeptide(L)'
;MTEHILSIILFAPFVGVVLLFFIPNEKPTLVRTTAAIAGLIPTLASFYLLYAYDSAAGGYQFTEQYVWSKDLGISFFLGVDGISIPLVLASSILLFTGVFISWHIVDRPKEFYIFLLILAAATIGVYVSLDLFFLYFFYEMSVLPMYVLLGVWGSHTKGYLEMADKQKRDSVGFIFNFTSNSKEYAAMKLTLFLSAGAVVALIAILIIYATSGLNTFNLVELQAHGQVPDYLHGLLFLLIFFGFASIAPIWPLHSWSPVGHAAAPAAVSMLHAGVLMKLGHFSIIRVGYTLFPEATREWMPLAAVLCVFSIVYGGLVAYFQKDTKYVIGYSSSSHMGYVFLGMAALNVMSMTGAVLYMFAHALATGMLFAVAGFVYDQTHTRDIPSLGGLSSRMPFITGIFTVAVAASFGLPLTVNFIGELMILVGSWEIYPVQTIIAVLGIGLTLAYLFRMMRGVFYGPMNPHYAHVHDASPFVDRLPLLVMAATSIYFGLFPSQFIHVIQAGVTPLIAAIQGAGPVPPAGGPF
;
A
#
# COMPACT_ATOMS: atom_id res chain seq x y z
N MET A 1 -20.30 -20.09 7.44
CA MET A 1 -19.35 -19.40 6.55
C MET A 1 -19.07 -17.95 6.98
N THR A 2 -20.06 -17.26 7.53
CA THR A 2 -19.92 -15.87 8.00
C THR A 2 -19.07 -15.73 9.25
N GLU A 3 -19.04 -16.73 10.12
CA GLU A 3 -18.34 -16.72 11.41
C GLU A 3 -16.81 -16.78 11.29
N HIS A 4 -16.27 -17.25 10.16
CA HIS A 4 -14.81 -17.41 9.92
C HIS A 4 -14.36 -16.73 8.62
N ILE A 5 -15.03 -15.66 8.22
CA ILE A 5 -14.74 -15.01 6.93
C ILE A 5 -13.35 -14.35 6.92
N LEU A 6 -12.92 -13.77 8.04
CA LEU A 6 -11.61 -13.15 8.15
C LEU A 6 -10.48 -14.18 8.11
N SER A 7 -10.68 -15.32 8.79
CA SER A 7 -9.77 -16.47 8.67
C SER A 7 -9.68 -16.97 7.23
N ILE A 8 -10.80 -17.05 6.48
CA ILE A 8 -10.79 -17.45 5.07
C ILE A 8 -9.99 -16.44 4.23
N ILE A 9 -10.22 -15.14 4.40
CA ILE A 9 -9.50 -14.08 3.67
C ILE A 9 -8.00 -14.15 3.96
N LEU A 10 -7.63 -14.32 5.22
CA LEU A 10 -6.24 -14.34 5.66
C LEU A 10 -5.51 -15.62 5.25
N PHE A 11 -6.13 -16.78 5.45
CA PHE A 11 -5.46 -18.07 5.28
C PHE A 11 -5.56 -18.66 3.88
N ALA A 12 -6.49 -18.22 3.02
CA ALA A 12 -6.57 -18.72 1.65
C ALA A 12 -5.25 -18.59 0.86
N PRO A 13 -4.52 -17.47 0.91
CA PRO A 13 -3.20 -17.38 0.30
C PRO A 13 -2.17 -18.33 0.94
N PHE A 14 -2.19 -18.53 2.27
CA PHE A 14 -1.29 -19.48 2.94
C PHE A 14 -1.59 -20.93 2.55
N VAL A 15 -2.87 -21.29 2.40
CA VAL A 15 -3.27 -22.61 1.84
C VAL A 15 -2.72 -22.75 0.43
N GLY A 16 -2.80 -21.68 -0.38
CA GLY A 16 -2.16 -21.64 -1.70
C GLY A 16 -0.66 -21.92 -1.64
N VAL A 17 0.06 -21.32 -0.69
CA VAL A 17 1.49 -21.57 -0.45
C VAL A 17 1.73 -23.05 -0.14
N VAL A 18 0.97 -23.63 0.78
CA VAL A 18 1.09 -25.06 1.14
C VAL A 18 0.86 -25.95 -0.08
N LEU A 19 -0.19 -25.69 -0.87
CA LEU A 19 -0.48 -26.45 -2.08
C LEU A 19 0.66 -26.33 -3.12
N LEU A 20 1.25 -25.15 -3.28
CA LEU A 20 2.36 -24.92 -4.20
C LEU A 20 3.59 -25.77 -3.85
N PHE A 21 3.86 -26.08 -2.57
CA PHE A 21 4.96 -26.96 -2.21
C PHE A 21 4.84 -28.38 -2.81
N PHE A 22 3.63 -28.88 -2.98
CA PHE A 22 3.37 -30.20 -3.54
C PHE A 22 3.29 -30.24 -5.07
N ILE A 23 3.24 -29.09 -5.75
CA ILE A 23 3.18 -29.03 -7.22
C ILE A 23 4.61 -29.12 -7.78
N PRO A 24 4.88 -30.03 -8.75
CA PRO A 24 6.17 -30.12 -9.44
C PRO A 24 6.49 -28.85 -10.23
N ASN A 25 7.79 -28.48 -10.29
CA ASN A 25 8.25 -27.29 -11.02
C ASN A 25 7.99 -27.34 -12.53
N GLU A 26 7.90 -28.56 -13.08
CA GLU A 26 7.64 -28.83 -14.50
C GLU A 26 6.19 -28.51 -14.93
N LYS A 27 5.31 -28.14 -13.98
CA LYS A 27 3.91 -27.81 -14.24
C LYS A 27 3.60 -26.32 -13.97
N PRO A 28 4.20 -25.36 -14.71
CA PRO A 28 4.07 -23.94 -14.44
C PRO A 28 2.63 -23.43 -14.55
N THR A 29 1.82 -24.02 -15.44
CA THR A 29 0.39 -23.65 -15.55
C THR A 29 -0.38 -24.02 -14.27
N LEU A 30 -0.11 -25.17 -13.66
CA LEU A 30 -0.76 -25.58 -12.41
C LEU A 30 -0.31 -24.68 -11.25
N VAL A 31 0.96 -24.28 -11.22
CA VAL A 31 1.48 -23.30 -10.23
C VAL A 31 0.72 -21.99 -10.34
N ARG A 32 0.60 -21.43 -11.56
CA ARG A 32 -0.08 -20.14 -11.83
C ARG A 32 -1.57 -20.20 -11.50
N THR A 33 -2.26 -21.28 -11.89
CA THR A 33 -3.70 -21.44 -11.61
C THR A 33 -3.98 -21.61 -10.13
N THR A 34 -3.14 -22.35 -9.39
CA THR A 34 -3.25 -22.49 -7.93
C THR A 34 -3.09 -21.12 -7.25
N ALA A 35 -2.07 -20.33 -7.65
CA ALA A 35 -1.89 -18.98 -7.13
C ALA A 35 -3.07 -18.06 -7.47
N ALA A 36 -3.63 -18.16 -8.69
CA ALA A 36 -4.80 -17.39 -9.10
C ALA A 36 -6.04 -17.73 -8.27
N ILE A 37 -6.30 -19.00 -7.99
CA ILE A 37 -7.40 -19.42 -7.11
C ILE A 37 -7.18 -18.92 -5.68
N ALA A 38 -5.96 -19.06 -5.16
CA ALA A 38 -5.59 -18.57 -3.83
C ALA A 38 -5.76 -17.04 -3.67
N GLY A 39 -5.60 -16.27 -4.76
CA GLY A 39 -5.88 -14.82 -4.78
C GLY A 39 -7.35 -14.48 -5.03
N LEU A 40 -8.09 -15.32 -5.77
CA LEU A 40 -9.50 -15.10 -6.07
C LEU A 40 -10.39 -15.24 -4.82
N ILE A 41 -10.11 -16.23 -3.98
CA ILE A 41 -10.90 -16.50 -2.77
C ILE A 41 -10.95 -15.26 -1.85
N PRO A 42 -9.83 -14.67 -1.40
CA PRO A 42 -9.87 -13.47 -0.57
C PRO A 42 -10.50 -12.28 -1.29
N THR A 43 -10.37 -12.17 -2.61
CA THR A 43 -11.00 -11.10 -3.39
C THR A 43 -12.53 -11.19 -3.32
N LEU A 44 -13.11 -12.35 -3.61
CA LEU A 44 -14.56 -12.55 -3.54
C LEU A 44 -15.08 -12.39 -2.10
N ALA A 45 -14.36 -12.94 -1.13
CA ALA A 45 -14.72 -12.81 0.29
C ALA A 45 -14.65 -11.35 0.78
N SER A 46 -13.70 -10.54 0.28
CA SER A 46 -13.59 -9.12 0.63
C SER A 46 -14.71 -8.27 0.02
N PHE A 47 -15.16 -8.58 -1.19
CA PHE A 47 -16.37 -7.96 -1.73
C PHE A 47 -17.61 -8.32 -0.90
N TYR A 48 -17.76 -9.59 -0.51
CA TYR A 48 -18.84 -9.99 0.38
C TYR A 48 -18.76 -9.23 1.72
N LEU A 49 -17.57 -9.11 2.31
CA LEU A 49 -17.31 -8.39 3.56
C LEU A 49 -17.77 -6.92 3.47
N LEU A 50 -17.47 -6.24 2.35
CA LEU A 50 -17.90 -4.86 2.11
C LEU A 50 -19.43 -4.69 2.12
N TYR A 51 -20.15 -5.64 1.50
CA TYR A 51 -21.62 -5.56 1.43
C TYR A 51 -22.33 -6.09 2.68
N ALA A 52 -21.68 -6.98 3.43
CA ALA A 52 -22.24 -7.59 4.64
C ALA A 52 -21.96 -6.77 5.90
N TYR A 53 -21.06 -5.79 5.85
CA TYR A 53 -20.75 -4.90 6.98
C TYR A 53 -21.94 -3.98 7.28
N ASP A 54 -22.42 -4.03 8.51
CA ASP A 54 -23.48 -3.15 9.00
C ASP A 54 -22.91 -1.78 9.41
N SER A 55 -23.02 -0.82 8.51
CA SER A 55 -22.55 0.55 8.75
C SER A 55 -23.36 1.30 9.83
N ALA A 56 -24.59 0.87 10.12
CA ALA A 56 -25.43 1.50 11.16
C ALA A 56 -24.99 1.03 12.56
N ALA A 57 -24.63 -0.24 12.69
CA ALA A 57 -24.07 -0.78 13.93
C ALA A 57 -22.66 -0.24 14.19
N GLY A 58 -21.85 -0.06 13.13
CA GLY A 58 -20.47 0.38 13.23
C GLY A 58 -19.55 -0.57 14.01
N GLY A 59 -18.42 -0.04 14.51
CA GLY A 59 -17.50 -0.80 15.36
C GLY A 59 -16.79 -1.96 14.65
N TYR A 60 -16.17 -2.84 15.43
CA TYR A 60 -15.52 -4.04 14.92
C TYR A 60 -16.53 -5.15 14.69
N GLN A 61 -16.57 -5.70 13.48
CA GLN A 61 -17.47 -6.78 13.09
C GLN A 61 -16.69 -7.98 12.56
N PHE A 62 -17.38 -9.12 12.41
CA PHE A 62 -16.78 -10.40 11.99
C PHE A 62 -15.62 -10.82 12.88
N THR A 63 -15.72 -10.54 14.18
CA THR A 63 -14.64 -10.79 15.13
C THR A 63 -14.42 -12.29 15.37
N GLU A 64 -13.14 -12.69 15.35
CA GLU A 64 -12.69 -14.05 15.61
C GLU A 64 -11.57 -13.98 16.64
N GLN A 65 -11.72 -14.59 17.81
CA GLN A 65 -10.73 -14.53 18.89
C GLN A 65 -10.35 -15.91 19.39
N TYR A 66 -9.04 -16.18 19.42
CA TYR A 66 -8.46 -17.42 19.93
C TYR A 66 -7.27 -17.07 20.82
N VAL A 67 -7.25 -17.58 22.06
CA VAL A 67 -6.12 -17.37 22.97
C VAL A 67 -4.89 -18.12 22.44
N TRP A 68 -3.81 -17.39 22.14
CA TRP A 68 -2.54 -17.97 21.73
C TRP A 68 -1.63 -18.26 22.92
N SER A 69 -1.39 -17.26 23.78
CA SER A 69 -0.61 -17.40 25.01
C SER A 69 -1.30 -16.66 26.14
N LYS A 70 -1.82 -17.40 27.09
CA LYS A 70 -2.50 -16.83 28.26
C LYS A 70 -1.54 -16.06 29.16
N ASP A 71 -0.32 -16.58 29.33
CA ASP A 71 0.68 -15.98 30.24
C ASP A 71 1.21 -14.64 29.72
N LEU A 72 1.26 -14.46 28.39
CA LEU A 72 1.69 -13.22 27.75
C LEU A 72 0.51 -12.33 27.34
N GLY A 73 -0.72 -12.75 27.54
CA GLY A 73 -1.89 -12.00 27.11
C GLY A 73 -1.99 -11.81 25.60
N ILE A 74 -1.49 -12.79 24.80
CA ILE A 74 -1.53 -12.76 23.36
C ILE A 74 -2.73 -13.56 22.87
N SER A 75 -3.56 -12.94 22.01
CA SER A 75 -4.67 -13.59 21.36
C SER A 75 -4.64 -13.37 19.86
N PHE A 76 -4.90 -14.44 19.10
CA PHE A 76 -5.19 -14.32 17.68
C PHE A 76 -6.59 -13.73 17.56
N PHE A 77 -6.64 -12.40 17.52
CA PHE A 77 -7.87 -11.63 17.51
C PHE A 77 -8.01 -10.87 16.22
N LEU A 78 -8.94 -11.28 15.39
CA LEU A 78 -9.27 -10.67 14.11
C LEU A 78 -10.57 -9.89 14.22
N GLY A 79 -10.66 -8.78 13.50
CA GLY A 79 -11.86 -7.98 13.35
C GLY A 79 -11.67 -6.91 12.30
N VAL A 80 -12.75 -6.42 11.74
CA VAL A 80 -12.73 -5.34 10.74
C VAL A 80 -13.72 -4.25 11.09
N ASP A 81 -13.37 -3.04 10.69
CA ASP A 81 -14.21 -1.86 10.76
C ASP A 81 -14.22 -1.13 9.41
N GLY A 82 -14.90 0.00 9.35
CA GLY A 82 -14.97 0.80 8.13
C GLY A 82 -13.62 1.33 7.62
N ILE A 83 -12.57 1.35 8.45
CA ILE A 83 -11.23 1.79 8.05
C ILE A 83 -10.45 0.63 7.42
N SER A 84 -10.57 -0.58 7.96
CA SER A 84 -9.82 -1.76 7.49
C SER A 84 -10.42 -2.40 6.24
N ILE A 85 -11.75 -2.42 6.07
CA ILE A 85 -12.43 -3.07 4.93
C ILE A 85 -11.92 -2.59 3.58
N PRO A 86 -11.79 -1.27 3.29
CA PRO A 86 -11.23 -0.79 2.03
C PRO A 86 -9.83 -1.33 1.74
N LEU A 87 -9.00 -1.44 2.76
CA LEU A 87 -7.60 -1.87 2.64
C LEU A 87 -7.47 -3.39 2.43
N VAL A 88 -8.34 -4.17 3.09
CA VAL A 88 -8.46 -5.63 2.85
C VAL A 88 -8.92 -5.89 1.42
N LEU A 89 -9.91 -5.13 0.93
CA LEU A 89 -10.41 -5.24 -0.44
C LEU A 89 -9.31 -4.88 -1.46
N ALA A 90 -8.60 -3.76 -1.25
CA ALA A 90 -7.49 -3.35 -2.10
C ALA A 90 -6.39 -4.44 -2.16
N SER A 91 -6.02 -5.00 -1.00
CA SER A 91 -5.00 -6.04 -0.89
C SER A 91 -5.37 -7.29 -1.67
N SER A 92 -6.62 -7.71 -1.54
CA SER A 92 -7.14 -8.89 -2.21
C SER A 92 -7.22 -8.71 -3.73
N ILE A 93 -7.71 -7.56 -4.22
CA ILE A 93 -7.75 -7.23 -5.65
C ILE A 93 -6.33 -7.19 -6.23
N LEU A 94 -5.38 -6.53 -5.54
CA LEU A 94 -4.02 -6.42 -6.04
C LEU A 94 -3.26 -7.76 -5.98
N LEU A 95 -3.56 -8.64 -5.03
CA LEU A 95 -3.05 -10.01 -5.04
C LEU A 95 -3.54 -10.75 -6.28
N PHE A 96 -4.85 -10.80 -6.49
CA PHE A 96 -5.44 -11.51 -7.63
C PHE A 96 -4.90 -10.98 -8.96
N THR A 97 -4.95 -9.66 -9.15
CA THR A 97 -4.44 -9.03 -10.39
C THR A 97 -2.94 -9.18 -10.54
N GLY A 98 -2.18 -9.13 -9.45
CA GLY A 98 -0.73 -9.32 -9.43
C GLY A 98 -0.30 -10.73 -9.88
N VAL A 99 -1.07 -11.76 -9.54
CA VAL A 99 -0.82 -13.13 -10.04
C VAL A 99 -0.89 -13.16 -11.57
N PHE A 100 -1.88 -12.52 -12.19
CA PHE A 100 -2.01 -12.46 -13.65
C PHE A 100 -0.92 -11.60 -14.29
N ILE A 101 -0.59 -10.45 -13.71
CA ILE A 101 0.51 -9.59 -14.22
C ILE A 101 1.86 -10.32 -14.21
N SER A 102 2.04 -11.28 -13.30
CA SER A 102 3.24 -12.11 -13.20
C SER A 102 3.17 -13.40 -14.00
N TRP A 103 2.14 -13.60 -14.83
CA TRP A 103 1.92 -14.87 -15.56
C TRP A 103 3.07 -15.26 -16.46
N HIS A 104 3.82 -14.27 -16.95
CA HIS A 104 4.95 -14.45 -17.87
C HIS A 104 6.28 -14.77 -17.17
N ILE A 105 6.33 -14.79 -15.83
CA ILE A 105 7.54 -15.17 -15.11
C ILE A 105 7.86 -16.65 -15.37
N VAL A 106 9.05 -16.87 -15.95
CA VAL A 106 9.56 -18.21 -16.32
C VAL A 106 10.60 -18.70 -15.32
N ASP A 107 11.42 -17.79 -14.79
CA ASP A 107 12.46 -18.14 -13.82
C ASP A 107 11.85 -18.39 -12.44
N ARG A 108 11.92 -19.64 -11.99
CA ARG A 108 11.50 -20.07 -10.65
C ARG A 108 10.08 -19.59 -10.27
N PRO A 109 9.06 -19.84 -11.12
CA PRO A 109 7.71 -19.29 -10.91
C PRO A 109 7.06 -19.77 -9.62
N LYS A 110 7.34 -20.98 -9.17
CA LYS A 110 6.78 -21.55 -7.94
C LYS A 110 7.19 -20.75 -6.72
N GLU A 111 8.49 -20.49 -6.56
CA GLU A 111 9.04 -19.72 -5.45
C GLU A 111 8.55 -18.27 -5.50
N PHE A 112 8.46 -17.69 -6.70
CA PHE A 112 7.92 -16.35 -6.88
C PHE A 112 6.51 -16.23 -6.32
N TYR A 113 5.60 -17.14 -6.71
CA TYR A 113 4.22 -17.11 -6.23
C TYR A 113 4.09 -17.44 -4.74
N ILE A 114 4.94 -18.31 -4.18
CA ILE A 114 5.00 -18.56 -2.74
C ILE A 114 5.26 -17.24 -1.99
N PHE A 115 6.30 -16.51 -2.34
CA PHE A 115 6.61 -15.24 -1.67
C PHE A 115 5.57 -14.15 -1.95
N LEU A 116 4.96 -14.10 -3.14
CA LEU A 116 3.90 -13.16 -3.47
C LEU A 116 2.64 -13.39 -2.61
N LEU A 117 2.24 -14.66 -2.43
CA LEU A 117 1.10 -15.04 -1.59
C LEU A 117 1.37 -14.75 -0.11
N ILE A 118 2.57 -15.05 0.40
CA ILE A 118 2.96 -14.74 1.79
C ILE A 118 2.92 -13.23 2.01
N LEU A 119 3.47 -12.43 1.09
CA LEU A 119 3.46 -10.97 1.17
C LEU A 119 2.03 -10.43 1.30
N ALA A 120 1.13 -10.86 0.44
CA ALA A 120 -0.25 -10.39 0.44
C ALA A 120 -1.02 -10.87 1.69
N ALA A 121 -0.83 -12.11 2.12
CA ALA A 121 -1.42 -12.63 3.35
C ALA A 121 -0.95 -11.84 4.57
N ALA A 122 0.34 -11.55 4.66
CA ALA A 122 0.90 -10.76 5.75
C ALA A 122 0.31 -9.34 5.78
N THR A 123 0.17 -8.68 4.63
CA THR A 123 -0.45 -7.35 4.56
C THR A 123 -1.93 -7.38 4.96
N ILE A 124 -2.69 -8.38 4.53
CA ILE A 124 -4.08 -8.58 5.00
C ILE A 124 -4.11 -8.80 6.51
N GLY A 125 -3.19 -9.61 7.05
CA GLY A 125 -3.07 -9.89 8.48
C GLY A 125 -2.93 -8.63 9.33
N VAL A 126 -2.17 -7.63 8.88
CA VAL A 126 -2.07 -6.34 9.58
C VAL A 126 -3.43 -5.64 9.63
N TYR A 127 -4.16 -5.60 8.51
CA TYR A 127 -5.44 -4.87 8.44
C TYR A 127 -6.57 -5.50 9.25
N VAL A 128 -6.51 -6.80 9.50
CA VAL A 128 -7.55 -7.51 10.26
C VAL A 128 -7.18 -7.77 11.72
N SER A 129 -5.94 -7.53 12.14
CA SER A 129 -5.49 -7.79 13.52
C SER A 129 -5.98 -6.72 14.50
N LEU A 130 -6.58 -7.18 15.60
CA LEU A 130 -6.98 -6.39 16.77
C LEU A 130 -6.10 -6.68 18.00
N ASP A 131 -5.03 -7.42 17.82
CA ASP A 131 -3.99 -7.70 18.81
C ASP A 131 -2.67 -7.08 18.31
N LEU A 132 -2.01 -6.29 19.15
CA LEU A 132 -0.79 -5.54 18.78
C LEU A 132 0.39 -6.46 18.46
N PHE A 133 0.46 -7.65 19.11
CA PHE A 133 1.50 -8.64 18.80
C PHE A 133 1.30 -9.19 17.39
N PHE A 134 0.08 -9.61 17.02
CA PHE A 134 -0.21 -10.13 15.69
C PHE A 134 -0.16 -9.04 14.61
N LEU A 135 -0.57 -7.81 14.91
CA LEU A 135 -0.40 -6.68 14.00
C LEU A 135 1.08 -6.50 13.65
N TYR A 136 1.95 -6.46 14.67
CA TYR A 136 3.39 -6.35 14.48
C TYR A 136 3.99 -7.58 13.79
N PHE A 137 3.58 -8.78 14.18
CA PHE A 137 4.03 -10.03 13.58
C PHE A 137 3.76 -10.08 12.07
N PHE A 138 2.54 -9.75 11.63
CA PHE A 138 2.20 -9.70 10.22
C PHE A 138 2.89 -8.56 9.48
N TYR A 139 3.12 -7.43 10.15
CA TYR A 139 3.93 -6.35 9.60
C TYR A 139 5.34 -6.84 9.27
N GLU A 140 6.05 -7.44 10.21
CA GLU A 140 7.40 -8.00 9.98
C GLU A 140 7.39 -9.14 8.95
N MET A 141 6.38 -9.99 8.99
CA MET A 141 6.22 -11.07 8.01
C MET A 141 6.10 -10.53 6.57
N SER A 142 5.65 -9.29 6.37
CA SER A 142 5.57 -8.69 5.03
C SER A 142 6.94 -8.25 4.48
N VAL A 143 7.90 -7.94 5.33
CA VAL A 143 9.22 -7.39 4.94
C VAL A 143 10.12 -8.44 4.29
N LEU A 144 10.16 -9.66 4.85
CA LEU A 144 11.03 -10.73 4.35
C LEU A 144 10.72 -11.16 2.89
N PRO A 145 9.46 -11.42 2.51
CA PRO A 145 9.12 -11.71 1.12
C PRO A 145 9.52 -10.60 0.16
N MET A 146 9.39 -9.33 0.57
CA MET A 146 9.82 -8.20 -0.25
C MET A 146 11.31 -8.23 -0.56
N TYR A 147 12.15 -8.50 0.45
CA TYR A 147 13.60 -8.64 0.26
C TYR A 147 13.91 -9.71 -0.80
N VAL A 148 13.31 -10.89 -0.68
CA VAL A 148 13.55 -12.00 -1.59
C VAL A 148 13.03 -11.69 -3.00
N LEU A 149 11.80 -11.18 -3.11
CA LEU A 149 11.19 -10.85 -4.40
C LEU A 149 11.99 -9.79 -5.18
N LEU A 150 12.51 -8.76 -4.48
CA LEU A 150 13.36 -7.75 -5.11
C LEU A 150 14.74 -8.31 -5.45
N GLY A 151 15.37 -9.01 -4.52
CA GLY A 151 16.75 -9.50 -4.68
C GLY A 151 16.88 -10.56 -5.78
N VAL A 152 15.88 -11.43 -5.93
CA VAL A 152 15.91 -12.54 -6.91
C VAL A 152 15.34 -12.10 -8.28
N TRP A 153 14.10 -11.61 -8.31
CA TRP A 153 13.38 -11.29 -9.56
C TRP A 153 13.38 -9.81 -9.93
N GLY A 154 14.01 -8.97 -9.14
CA GLY A 154 14.13 -7.54 -9.41
C GLY A 154 14.99 -7.24 -10.64
N SER A 155 14.91 -6.00 -11.13
CA SER A 155 15.68 -5.48 -12.26
C SER A 155 16.65 -4.39 -11.82
N HIS A 156 17.82 -4.35 -12.48
CA HIS A 156 18.80 -3.26 -12.30
C HIS A 156 18.35 -1.99 -13.00
N THR A 157 18.75 -0.83 -12.47
CA THR A 157 18.53 0.45 -13.14
C THR A 157 19.53 0.62 -14.29
N LYS A 158 19.19 1.44 -15.31
CA LYS A 158 20.06 1.76 -16.45
C LYS A 158 21.45 2.21 -15.97
N GLY A 159 22.50 1.75 -16.65
CA GLY A 159 23.90 2.06 -16.33
C GLY A 159 24.54 1.17 -15.24
N TYR A 160 23.78 0.28 -14.61
CA TYR A 160 24.34 -0.64 -13.60
C TYR A 160 25.46 -1.51 -14.17
N LEU A 161 25.25 -2.12 -15.35
CA LEU A 161 26.24 -2.99 -15.98
C LEU A 161 27.51 -2.24 -16.37
N GLU A 162 27.38 -1.01 -16.88
CA GLU A 162 28.50 -0.14 -17.21
C GLU A 162 29.32 0.24 -15.98
N MET A 163 28.65 0.57 -14.87
CA MET A 163 29.31 0.87 -13.60
C MET A 163 29.95 -0.38 -12.98
N ALA A 164 29.27 -1.52 -13.03
CA ALA A 164 29.78 -2.78 -12.51
C ALA A 164 31.05 -3.25 -13.25
N ASP A 165 31.11 -3.06 -14.57
CA ASP A 165 32.30 -3.37 -15.36
C ASP A 165 33.48 -2.42 -15.06
N LYS A 166 33.20 -1.12 -14.83
CA LYS A 166 34.19 -0.14 -14.40
C LYS A 166 34.73 -0.47 -13.00
N GLN A 167 33.86 -0.85 -12.07
CA GLN A 167 34.22 -1.16 -10.69
C GLN A 167 34.95 -2.50 -10.54
N LYS A 168 34.71 -3.48 -11.43
CA LYS A 168 35.52 -4.72 -11.53
C LYS A 168 36.96 -4.46 -11.94
N ARG A 169 37.21 -3.38 -12.69
CA ARG A 169 38.58 -2.97 -13.06
C ARG A 169 39.32 -2.30 -11.91
N ASP A 170 38.64 -1.64 -11.01
CA ASP A 170 39.20 -0.89 -9.89
C ASP A 170 39.16 -1.75 -8.59
N SER A 171 39.81 -2.87 -8.61
CA SER A 171 39.86 -4.00 -7.66
C SER A 171 40.08 -3.68 -6.16
N VAL A 172 39.26 -2.82 -5.57
CA VAL A 172 39.22 -2.60 -4.12
C VAL A 172 37.77 -2.64 -3.65
N GLY A 173 37.27 -3.80 -3.28
CA GLY A 173 36.02 -3.84 -2.55
C GLY A 173 35.07 -5.00 -2.80
N PHE A 174 35.51 -6.23 -2.60
CA PHE A 174 34.64 -7.42 -2.60
C PHE A 174 33.53 -7.36 -1.52
N ILE A 175 33.63 -6.47 -0.54
CA ILE A 175 32.71 -6.40 0.60
C ILE A 175 31.59 -5.37 0.42
N PHE A 176 31.69 -4.38 -0.48
CA PHE A 176 30.73 -3.29 -0.67
C PHE A 176 30.33 -3.03 -2.12
N ASN A 177 30.15 -4.07 -2.93
CA ASN A 177 29.70 -3.94 -4.34
C ASN A 177 28.21 -3.57 -4.46
N PHE A 178 27.63 -2.83 -3.50
CA PHE A 178 26.30 -2.27 -3.58
C PHE A 178 26.32 -0.94 -4.31
N THR A 179 26.24 -0.99 -5.63
CA THR A 179 25.99 0.25 -6.38
C THR A 179 24.54 0.67 -6.18
N SER A 180 24.28 1.95 -6.06
CA SER A 180 22.93 2.51 -5.85
C SER A 180 21.90 2.14 -6.93
N ASN A 181 22.33 1.50 -8.00
CA ASN A 181 21.51 1.10 -9.15
C ASN A 181 21.23 -0.42 -9.20
N SER A 182 21.74 -1.20 -8.24
CA SER A 182 21.50 -2.65 -8.19
C SER A 182 20.19 -3.00 -7.50
N LYS A 183 19.60 -4.14 -7.91
CA LYS A 183 18.41 -4.69 -7.25
C LYS A 183 18.70 -5.14 -5.80
N GLU A 184 19.92 -5.62 -5.54
CA GLU A 184 20.38 -6.03 -4.21
C GLU A 184 20.48 -4.83 -3.27
N TYR A 185 21.00 -3.69 -3.74
CA TYR A 185 21.00 -2.44 -3.00
C TYR A 185 19.56 -1.99 -2.68
N ALA A 186 18.65 -2.06 -3.67
CA ALA A 186 17.25 -1.70 -3.48
C ALA A 186 16.58 -2.59 -2.43
N ALA A 187 16.79 -3.90 -2.49
CA ALA A 187 16.27 -4.87 -1.53
C ALA A 187 16.81 -4.60 -0.13
N MET A 188 18.13 -4.40 0.02
CA MET A 188 18.76 -4.12 1.31
C MET A 188 18.28 -2.78 1.88
N LYS A 189 18.28 -1.72 1.08
CA LYS A 189 17.84 -0.38 1.53
C LYS A 189 16.40 -0.43 2.03
N LEU A 190 15.50 -1.05 1.26
CA LEU A 190 14.11 -1.24 1.66
C LEU A 190 14.02 -1.96 3.00
N THR A 191 14.63 -3.13 3.12
CA THR A 191 14.56 -3.96 4.33
C THR A 191 15.11 -3.22 5.55
N LEU A 192 16.29 -2.61 5.44
CA LEU A 192 16.89 -1.86 6.55
C LEU A 192 16.01 -0.70 7.03
N PHE A 193 15.41 0.06 6.09
CA PHE A 193 14.51 1.15 6.46
C PHE A 193 13.26 0.67 7.16
N LEU A 194 12.62 -0.38 6.62
CA LEU A 194 11.39 -0.92 7.19
C LEU A 194 11.64 -1.58 8.55
N SER A 195 12.68 -2.41 8.67
CA SER A 195 13.01 -3.05 9.96
C SER A 195 13.46 -2.05 11.02
N ALA A 196 14.19 -0.97 10.64
CA ALA A 196 14.54 0.08 11.61
C ALA A 196 13.28 0.78 12.14
N GLY A 197 12.33 1.11 11.26
CA GLY A 197 11.03 1.66 11.68
C GLY A 197 10.22 0.69 12.54
N ALA A 198 10.21 -0.58 12.16
CA ALA A 198 9.53 -1.63 12.91
C ALA A 198 10.08 -1.79 14.34
N VAL A 199 11.40 -1.75 14.52
CA VAL A 199 12.01 -1.78 15.86
C VAL A 199 11.54 -0.59 16.72
N VAL A 200 11.44 0.61 16.13
CA VAL A 200 10.92 1.79 16.84
C VAL A 200 9.46 1.59 17.26
N ALA A 201 8.62 1.06 16.36
CA ALA A 201 7.23 0.74 16.68
C ALA A 201 7.11 -0.38 17.74
N LEU A 202 7.97 -1.41 17.67
CA LEU A 202 8.01 -2.48 18.66
C LEU A 202 8.32 -1.96 20.05
N ILE A 203 9.30 -1.07 20.17
CA ILE A 203 9.65 -0.43 21.46
C ILE A 203 8.40 0.24 22.05
N ALA A 204 7.63 0.99 21.25
CA ALA A 204 6.40 1.61 21.72
C ALA A 204 5.36 0.56 22.16
N ILE A 205 5.12 -0.49 21.38
CA ILE A 205 4.19 -1.57 21.71
C ILE A 205 4.59 -2.26 23.03
N LEU A 206 5.87 -2.54 23.24
CA LEU A 206 6.36 -3.16 24.47
C LEU A 206 6.22 -2.24 25.68
N ILE A 207 6.44 -0.94 25.53
CA ILE A 207 6.21 0.03 26.61
C ILE A 207 4.71 0.12 26.93
N ILE A 208 3.83 0.16 25.95
CA ILE A 208 2.38 0.12 26.14
C ILE A 208 2.01 -1.13 26.96
N TYR A 209 2.46 -2.31 26.52
CA TYR A 209 2.23 -3.57 27.22
C TYR A 209 2.68 -3.52 28.69
N ALA A 210 3.91 -3.05 28.93
CA ALA A 210 4.52 -3.00 30.26
C ALA A 210 3.88 -1.97 31.21
N THR A 211 3.33 -0.87 30.66
CA THR A 211 2.85 0.28 31.44
C THR A 211 1.33 0.39 31.50
N SER A 212 0.58 -0.37 30.69
CA SER A 212 -0.88 -0.33 30.64
C SER A 212 -1.58 -0.82 31.92
N GLY A 213 -0.87 -1.52 32.80
CA GLY A 213 -1.47 -2.21 33.94
C GLY A 213 -2.24 -3.48 33.58
N LEU A 214 -2.32 -3.80 32.29
CA LEU A 214 -2.98 -4.98 31.75
C LEU A 214 -1.92 -5.94 31.18
N ASN A 215 -2.07 -7.22 31.41
CA ASN A 215 -1.21 -8.24 30.82
C ASN A 215 -1.81 -8.69 29.48
N THR A 216 -1.93 -7.77 28.50
CA THR A 216 -2.60 -8.04 27.22
C THR A 216 -2.03 -7.19 26.09
N PHE A 217 -2.03 -7.75 24.86
CA PHE A 217 -1.81 -7.05 23.60
C PHE A 217 -3.13 -6.73 22.87
N ASN A 218 -4.27 -7.11 23.42
CA ASN A 218 -5.58 -6.87 22.85
C ASN A 218 -5.86 -5.36 22.79
N LEU A 219 -5.95 -4.82 21.58
CA LEU A 219 -6.13 -3.38 21.34
C LEU A 219 -7.44 -2.85 21.93
N VAL A 220 -8.52 -3.65 21.89
CA VAL A 220 -9.84 -3.26 22.39
C VAL A 220 -9.80 -3.15 23.91
N GLU A 221 -9.16 -4.09 24.59
CA GLU A 221 -8.95 -4.04 26.05
C GLU A 221 -8.06 -2.87 26.46
N LEU A 222 -6.94 -2.67 25.72
CA LEU A 222 -6.03 -1.54 25.96
C LEU A 222 -6.72 -0.19 25.80
N GLN A 223 -7.59 -0.05 24.80
CA GLN A 223 -8.38 1.17 24.59
C GLN A 223 -9.40 1.42 25.71
N ALA A 224 -10.05 0.36 26.20
CA ALA A 224 -11.11 0.47 27.18
C ALA A 224 -10.61 0.62 28.63
N HIS A 225 -9.50 -0.03 28.97
CA HIS A 225 -9.06 -0.22 30.36
C HIS A 225 -7.56 0.04 30.59
N GLY A 226 -6.78 0.31 29.53
CA GLY A 226 -5.34 0.57 29.66
C GLY A 226 -5.06 1.85 30.45
N GLN A 227 -4.12 1.79 31.39
CA GLN A 227 -3.72 2.90 32.25
C GLN A 227 -2.27 3.34 31.96
N VAL A 228 -1.95 3.53 30.68
CA VAL A 228 -0.64 4.06 30.29
C VAL A 228 -0.47 5.46 30.92
N PRO A 229 0.65 5.75 31.61
CA PRO A 229 0.84 7.05 32.25
C PRO A 229 0.84 8.21 31.24
N ASP A 230 0.13 9.29 31.54
CA ASP A 230 -0.07 10.44 30.65
C ASP A 230 1.25 11.06 30.14
N TYR A 231 2.29 11.11 31.00
CA TYR A 231 3.59 11.64 30.61
C TYR A 231 4.30 10.86 29.50
N LEU A 232 3.87 9.60 29.23
CA LEU A 232 4.38 8.77 28.14
C LEU A 232 3.60 8.95 26.85
N HIS A 233 2.37 9.47 26.84
CA HIS A 233 1.49 9.51 25.68
C HIS A 233 2.14 10.20 24.48
N GLY A 234 2.75 11.38 24.68
CA GLY A 234 3.44 12.10 23.60
C GLY A 234 4.63 11.31 23.02
N LEU A 235 5.45 10.72 23.89
CA LEU A 235 6.61 9.92 23.46
C LEU A 235 6.16 8.66 22.69
N LEU A 236 5.19 7.93 23.24
CA LEU A 236 4.67 6.70 22.61
C LEU A 236 4.01 6.99 21.27
N PHE A 237 3.24 8.06 21.20
CA PHE A 237 2.65 8.50 19.92
C PHE A 237 3.73 8.79 18.87
N LEU A 238 4.80 9.51 19.22
CA LEU A 238 5.91 9.80 18.32
C LEU A 238 6.66 8.53 17.87
N LEU A 239 6.91 7.60 18.79
CA LEU A 239 7.53 6.31 18.44
C LEU A 239 6.65 5.51 17.48
N ILE A 240 5.34 5.45 17.72
CA ILE A 240 4.36 4.82 16.82
C ILE A 240 4.33 5.55 15.47
N PHE A 241 4.22 6.89 15.50
CA PHE A 241 4.15 7.70 14.30
C PHE A 241 5.39 7.50 13.42
N PHE A 242 6.59 7.76 13.92
CA PHE A 242 7.81 7.63 13.13
C PHE A 242 8.17 6.19 12.81
N GLY A 243 7.88 5.25 13.70
CA GLY A 243 8.04 3.82 13.46
C GLY A 243 7.25 3.36 12.24
N PHE A 244 5.96 3.64 12.19
CA PHE A 244 5.11 3.27 11.06
C PHE A 244 5.18 4.25 9.87
N ALA A 245 5.55 5.52 10.08
CA ALA A 245 5.80 6.47 9.01
C ALA A 245 7.01 6.09 8.15
N SER A 246 7.90 5.23 8.63
CA SER A 246 8.99 4.66 7.84
C SER A 246 8.45 3.86 6.64
N ILE A 247 7.39 3.05 6.83
CA ILE A 247 6.74 2.31 5.75
C ILE A 247 5.71 3.18 4.98
N ALA A 248 5.11 4.17 5.63
CA ALA A 248 4.17 5.13 5.02
C ALA A 248 4.86 6.27 4.26
N PRO A 249 5.97 6.09 3.65
CA PRO A 249 7.08 6.91 3.17
C PRO A 249 6.85 8.43 3.22
N ILE A 250 6.65 8.99 4.41
CA ILE A 250 6.60 10.44 4.60
C ILE A 250 8.01 11.04 4.48
N TRP A 251 8.13 12.24 3.96
CA TRP A 251 9.41 12.96 4.00
C TRP A 251 9.84 13.21 5.47
N PRO A 252 11.12 12.95 5.84
CA PRO A 252 12.27 12.51 5.04
C PRO A 252 12.45 10.99 4.94
N LEU A 253 11.56 10.16 5.51
CA LEU A 253 11.69 8.70 5.60
C LEU A 253 11.33 7.95 4.30
N HIS A 254 11.14 8.64 3.18
CA HIS A 254 10.61 8.11 1.92
C HIS A 254 11.65 7.48 0.97
N SER A 255 12.95 7.69 1.21
CA SER A 255 13.99 7.47 0.17
C SER A 255 14.16 6.01 -0.28
N TRP A 256 13.70 5.04 0.49
CA TRP A 256 13.70 3.62 0.15
C TRP A 256 12.61 3.26 -0.88
N SER A 257 11.47 3.97 -0.83
CA SER A 257 10.26 3.63 -1.58
C SER A 257 10.45 3.74 -3.11
N PRO A 258 10.89 4.86 -3.71
CA PRO A 258 11.10 4.92 -5.17
C PRO A 258 12.14 3.92 -5.67
N VAL A 259 13.20 3.67 -4.88
CA VAL A 259 14.27 2.72 -5.22
C VAL A 259 13.74 1.29 -5.20
N GLY A 260 12.99 0.92 -4.15
CA GLY A 260 12.35 -0.39 -4.03
C GLY A 260 11.34 -0.64 -5.15
N HIS A 261 10.48 0.33 -5.45
CA HIS A 261 9.50 0.23 -6.53
C HIS A 261 10.14 0.06 -7.92
N ALA A 262 11.20 0.82 -8.19
CA ALA A 262 11.84 0.77 -9.49
C ALA A 262 12.54 -0.59 -9.73
N ALA A 263 13.12 -1.18 -8.69
CA ALA A 263 13.80 -2.46 -8.78
C ALA A 263 12.85 -3.66 -8.80
N ALA A 264 11.70 -3.60 -8.13
CA ALA A 264 10.78 -4.72 -7.96
C ALA A 264 10.14 -5.18 -9.29
N PRO A 265 9.79 -6.48 -9.43
CA PRO A 265 8.90 -6.96 -10.48
C PRO A 265 7.55 -6.22 -10.46
N ALA A 266 6.84 -6.17 -11.61
CA ALA A 266 5.61 -5.38 -11.74
C ALA A 266 4.57 -5.68 -10.65
N ALA A 267 4.20 -6.93 -10.43
CA ALA A 267 3.23 -7.33 -9.40
C ALA A 267 3.69 -6.98 -7.97
N VAL A 268 5.00 -7.09 -7.72
CA VAL A 268 5.58 -6.74 -6.42
C VAL A 268 5.52 -5.23 -6.21
N SER A 269 5.80 -4.43 -7.25
CA SER A 269 5.64 -2.96 -7.21
C SER A 269 4.18 -2.55 -6.98
N MET A 270 3.22 -3.28 -7.59
CA MET A 270 1.79 -3.08 -7.38
C MET A 270 1.38 -3.30 -5.91
N LEU A 271 1.77 -4.43 -5.31
CA LEU A 271 1.48 -4.71 -3.89
C LEU A 271 2.21 -3.75 -2.97
N HIS A 272 3.45 -3.41 -3.28
CA HIS A 272 4.26 -2.49 -2.50
C HIS A 272 3.63 -1.09 -2.45
N ALA A 273 3.39 -0.47 -3.61
CA ALA A 273 2.79 0.86 -3.68
C ALA A 273 1.30 0.85 -3.30
N GLY A 274 0.59 -0.17 -3.73
CA GLY A 274 -0.85 -0.26 -3.54
C GLY A 274 -1.27 -0.59 -2.11
N VAL A 275 -0.51 -1.44 -1.41
CA VAL A 275 -0.93 -2.01 -0.12
C VAL A 275 0.09 -1.77 0.97
N LEU A 276 1.36 -2.16 0.77
CA LEU A 276 2.36 -2.16 1.83
C LEU A 276 2.57 -0.75 2.44
N MET A 277 2.66 0.29 1.60
CA MET A 277 2.82 1.68 2.09
C MET A 277 1.64 2.12 2.98
N LYS A 278 0.44 1.59 2.76
CA LYS A 278 -0.76 1.91 3.55
C LYS A 278 -0.76 1.24 4.92
N LEU A 279 0.04 0.17 5.13
CA LEU A 279 0.20 -0.43 6.46
C LEU A 279 0.65 0.61 7.48
N GLY A 280 1.57 1.51 7.10
CA GLY A 280 2.04 2.56 7.99
C GLY A 280 0.93 3.54 8.39
N HIS A 281 0.19 4.07 7.42
CA HIS A 281 -0.93 4.97 7.70
C HIS A 281 -1.99 4.29 8.56
N PHE A 282 -2.37 3.06 8.19
CA PHE A 282 -3.33 2.26 8.95
C PHE A 282 -2.86 2.00 10.38
N SER A 283 -1.60 1.61 10.57
CA SER A 283 -1.07 1.31 11.91
C SER A 283 -0.96 2.56 12.78
N ILE A 284 -0.64 3.73 12.22
CA ILE A 284 -0.70 5.02 12.94
C ILE A 284 -2.14 5.29 13.40
N ILE A 285 -3.14 5.10 12.53
CA ILE A 285 -4.55 5.26 12.88
C ILE A 285 -4.95 4.21 13.93
N ARG A 286 -4.66 2.95 13.66
CA ARG A 286 -5.11 1.82 14.48
C ARG A 286 -4.51 1.81 15.88
N VAL A 287 -3.25 2.20 16.04
CA VAL A 287 -2.56 2.19 17.33
C VAL A 287 -2.48 3.60 17.92
N GLY A 288 -1.91 4.55 17.16
CA GLY A 288 -1.64 5.89 17.65
C GLY A 288 -2.92 6.68 17.97
N TYR A 289 -3.84 6.78 17.01
CA TYR A 289 -5.07 7.56 17.18
C TYR A 289 -6.02 6.91 18.21
N THR A 290 -6.06 5.56 18.21
CA THR A 290 -6.96 4.82 19.10
C THR A 290 -6.51 4.88 20.57
N LEU A 291 -5.19 4.73 20.83
CA LEU A 291 -4.68 4.66 22.20
C LEU A 291 -4.29 6.02 22.78
N PHE A 292 -3.93 6.99 21.93
CA PHE A 292 -3.38 8.29 22.36
C PHE A 292 -4.08 9.48 21.68
N PRO A 293 -5.41 9.67 21.89
CA PRO A 293 -6.17 10.71 21.19
C PRO A 293 -5.68 12.14 21.48
N GLU A 294 -5.25 12.43 22.70
CA GLU A 294 -4.71 13.74 23.08
C GLU A 294 -3.36 14.02 22.41
N ALA A 295 -2.43 13.08 22.48
CA ALA A 295 -1.14 13.18 21.80
C ALA A 295 -1.32 13.26 20.27
N THR A 296 -2.35 12.60 19.71
CA THR A 296 -2.71 12.74 18.30
C THR A 296 -3.02 14.20 17.96
N ARG A 297 -3.87 14.88 18.76
CA ARG A 297 -4.17 16.31 18.53
C ARG A 297 -2.93 17.17 18.61
N GLU A 298 -2.06 16.91 19.57
CA GLU A 298 -0.83 17.69 19.80
C GLU A 298 0.16 17.57 18.63
N TRP A 299 0.35 16.36 18.08
CA TRP A 299 1.42 16.09 17.12
C TRP A 299 0.99 16.12 15.64
N MET A 300 -0.30 16.14 15.33
CA MET A 300 -0.77 16.21 13.94
C MET A 300 -0.38 17.47 13.17
N PRO A 301 -0.18 18.66 13.78
CA PRO A 301 0.40 19.79 13.07
C PRO A 301 1.79 19.51 12.48
N LEU A 302 2.61 18.67 13.13
CA LEU A 302 3.88 18.20 12.56
C LEU A 302 3.65 17.34 11.30
N ALA A 303 2.69 16.42 11.34
CA ALA A 303 2.34 15.63 10.17
C ALA A 303 1.86 16.49 9.00
N ALA A 304 1.07 17.54 9.26
CA ALA A 304 0.60 18.51 8.27
C ALA A 304 1.76 19.31 7.62
N VAL A 305 2.84 19.57 8.33
CA VAL A 305 4.05 20.18 7.75
C VAL A 305 4.81 19.15 6.90
N LEU A 306 5.04 17.95 7.42
CA LEU A 306 5.78 16.89 6.71
C LEU A 306 5.07 16.44 5.42
N CYS A 307 3.72 16.45 5.39
CA CYS A 307 2.95 16.10 4.21
C CYS A 307 3.20 17.08 3.05
N VAL A 308 3.34 18.37 3.32
CA VAL A 308 3.67 19.39 2.30
C VAL A 308 5.01 19.10 1.64
N PHE A 309 6.03 18.78 2.46
CA PHE A 309 7.32 18.37 1.91
C PHE A 309 7.19 17.09 1.06
N SER A 310 6.40 16.11 1.49
CA SER A 310 6.18 14.87 0.71
C SER A 310 5.52 15.19 -0.63
N ILE A 311 4.47 16.01 -0.66
CA ILE A 311 3.72 16.38 -1.87
C ILE A 311 4.65 17.13 -2.85
N VAL A 312 5.30 18.20 -2.40
CA VAL A 312 6.08 19.07 -3.28
C VAL A 312 7.37 18.38 -3.73
N TYR A 313 8.14 17.84 -2.79
CA TYR A 313 9.39 17.15 -3.11
C TYR A 313 9.16 15.94 -4.00
N GLY A 314 8.22 15.07 -3.61
CA GLY A 314 7.88 13.87 -4.39
C GLY A 314 7.45 14.21 -5.81
N GLY A 315 6.55 15.22 -5.97
CA GLY A 315 6.08 15.68 -7.27
C GLY A 315 7.17 16.30 -8.15
N LEU A 316 8.02 17.17 -7.58
CA LEU A 316 9.14 17.78 -8.29
C LEU A 316 10.17 16.73 -8.74
N VAL A 317 10.55 15.82 -7.84
CA VAL A 317 11.52 14.77 -8.21
C VAL A 317 10.93 13.84 -9.27
N ALA A 318 9.64 13.47 -9.17
CA ALA A 318 8.97 12.67 -10.20
C ALA A 318 9.01 13.36 -11.58
N TYR A 319 8.83 14.68 -11.64
CA TYR A 319 8.88 15.44 -12.89
C TYR A 319 10.22 15.34 -13.60
N PHE A 320 11.34 15.32 -12.86
CA PHE A 320 12.68 15.24 -13.45
C PHE A 320 13.18 13.81 -13.72
N GLN A 321 12.45 12.78 -13.28
CA GLN A 321 12.83 11.39 -13.56
C GLN A 321 12.71 11.05 -15.04
N LYS A 322 13.60 10.16 -15.50
CA LYS A 322 13.63 9.63 -16.87
C LYS A 322 13.21 8.16 -16.93
N ASP A 323 13.16 7.46 -15.81
CA ASP A 323 12.74 6.07 -15.69
C ASP A 323 11.26 6.01 -15.28
N THR A 324 10.45 5.26 -16.02
CA THR A 324 8.99 5.15 -15.80
C THR A 324 8.63 4.70 -14.40
N LYS A 325 9.33 3.70 -13.85
CA LYS A 325 9.06 3.20 -12.49
C LYS A 325 9.48 4.18 -11.40
N TYR A 326 10.56 4.95 -11.60
CA TYR A 326 10.93 6.02 -10.67
C TYR A 326 9.92 7.17 -10.68
N VAL A 327 9.37 7.55 -11.84
CA VAL A 327 8.27 8.53 -11.91
C VAL A 327 7.11 8.09 -11.04
N ILE A 328 6.64 6.83 -11.22
CA ILE A 328 5.51 6.27 -10.46
C ILE A 328 5.85 6.14 -8.97
N GLY A 329 7.07 5.73 -8.62
CA GLY A 329 7.51 5.58 -7.23
C GLY A 329 7.54 6.91 -6.46
N TYR A 330 8.09 7.98 -7.04
CA TYR A 330 8.06 9.31 -6.45
C TYR A 330 6.65 9.91 -6.43
N SER A 331 5.84 9.64 -7.46
CA SER A 331 4.41 9.95 -7.49
C SER A 331 3.69 9.35 -6.29
N SER A 332 3.94 8.06 -6.00
CA SER A 332 3.33 7.39 -4.84
C SER A 332 3.72 8.03 -3.52
N SER A 333 5.00 8.40 -3.34
CA SER A 333 5.45 9.13 -2.13
C SER A 333 4.77 10.49 -2.00
N SER A 334 4.56 11.21 -3.12
CA SER A 334 3.81 12.47 -3.15
C SER A 334 2.35 12.26 -2.72
N HIS A 335 1.68 11.25 -3.28
CA HIS A 335 0.28 10.95 -2.98
C HIS A 335 0.06 10.49 -1.53
N MET A 336 1.03 9.83 -0.90
CA MET A 336 0.97 9.53 0.53
C MET A 336 0.98 10.79 1.40
N GLY A 337 1.54 11.90 0.91
CA GLY A 337 1.42 13.20 1.54
C GLY A 337 -0.03 13.69 1.66
N TYR A 338 -0.88 13.46 0.63
CA TYR A 338 -2.31 13.79 0.72
C TYR A 338 -3.03 12.94 1.78
N VAL A 339 -2.69 11.66 1.89
CA VAL A 339 -3.24 10.81 2.97
C VAL A 339 -2.89 11.38 4.34
N PHE A 340 -1.62 11.77 4.56
CA PHE A 340 -1.22 12.40 5.82
C PHE A 340 -1.91 13.74 6.06
N LEU A 341 -2.14 14.57 5.03
CA LEU A 341 -2.91 15.81 5.17
C LEU A 341 -4.33 15.53 5.65
N GLY A 342 -5.00 14.53 5.04
CA GLY A 342 -6.35 14.13 5.43
C GLY A 342 -6.41 13.56 6.86
N MET A 343 -5.39 12.80 7.27
CA MET A 343 -5.25 12.28 8.64
C MET A 343 -4.99 13.42 9.64
N ALA A 344 -4.14 14.39 9.29
CA ALA A 344 -3.75 15.50 10.16
C ALA A 344 -4.90 16.46 10.49
N ALA A 345 -5.86 16.61 9.58
CA ALA A 345 -6.98 17.53 9.77
C ALA A 345 -8.00 17.09 10.84
N LEU A 346 -7.94 15.86 11.31
CA LEU A 346 -8.70 15.31 12.44
C LEU A 346 -10.21 15.62 12.40
N ASN A 347 -10.82 15.57 11.21
CA ASN A 347 -12.26 15.65 11.04
C ASN A 347 -12.79 14.49 10.18
N VAL A 348 -14.08 14.21 10.30
CA VAL A 348 -14.71 13.05 9.63
C VAL A 348 -14.54 13.11 8.12
N MET A 349 -14.67 14.29 7.51
CA MET A 349 -14.62 14.44 6.05
C MET A 349 -13.22 14.13 5.50
N SER A 350 -12.19 14.78 6.04
CA SER A 350 -10.81 14.60 5.59
C SER A 350 -10.28 13.20 5.87
N MET A 351 -10.63 12.63 7.04
CA MET A 351 -10.21 11.29 7.41
C MET A 351 -10.89 10.21 6.55
N THR A 352 -12.20 10.38 6.27
CA THR A 352 -12.91 9.51 5.30
C THR A 352 -12.25 9.59 3.93
N GLY A 353 -11.91 10.81 3.49
CA GLY A 353 -11.16 11.04 2.25
C GLY A 353 -9.81 10.34 2.25
N ALA A 354 -9.05 10.40 3.35
CA ALA A 354 -7.75 9.75 3.47
C ALA A 354 -7.85 8.21 3.32
N VAL A 355 -8.81 7.58 3.99
CA VAL A 355 -9.04 6.13 3.87
C VAL A 355 -9.48 5.76 2.46
N LEU A 356 -10.42 6.51 1.88
CA LEU A 356 -10.87 6.30 0.50
C LEU A 356 -9.72 6.48 -0.50
N TYR A 357 -8.87 7.48 -0.28
CA TYR A 357 -7.73 7.76 -1.15
C TYR A 357 -6.64 6.69 -1.05
N MET A 358 -6.44 6.06 0.11
CA MET A 358 -5.56 4.89 0.23
C MET A 358 -6.01 3.74 -0.69
N PHE A 359 -7.31 3.43 -0.71
CA PHE A 359 -7.88 2.44 -1.61
C PHE A 359 -7.77 2.86 -3.08
N ALA A 360 -8.15 4.09 -3.40
CA ALA A 360 -8.12 4.65 -4.73
C ALA A 360 -6.71 4.65 -5.34
N HIS A 361 -5.73 5.12 -4.59
CA HIS A 361 -4.32 5.12 -4.98
C HIS A 361 -3.80 3.69 -5.22
N ALA A 362 -4.27 2.69 -4.47
CA ALA A 362 -3.88 1.30 -4.67
C ALA A 362 -4.22 0.82 -6.09
N LEU A 363 -5.43 1.11 -6.55
CA LEU A 363 -5.87 0.74 -7.91
C LEU A 363 -5.14 1.53 -9.00
N ALA A 364 -5.02 2.85 -8.84
CA ALA A 364 -4.37 3.71 -9.83
C ALA A 364 -2.88 3.36 -10.00
N THR A 365 -2.13 3.22 -8.91
CA THR A 365 -0.72 2.84 -8.97
C THR A 365 -0.52 1.39 -9.38
N GLY A 366 -1.45 0.51 -9.00
CA GLY A 366 -1.48 -0.87 -9.48
C GLY A 366 -1.51 -0.92 -11.01
N MET A 367 -2.43 -0.17 -11.64
CA MET A 367 -2.49 -0.06 -13.10
C MET A 367 -1.23 0.57 -13.70
N LEU A 368 -0.70 1.65 -13.11
CA LEU A 368 0.51 2.30 -13.60
C LEU A 368 1.72 1.35 -13.59
N PHE A 369 1.95 0.62 -12.49
CA PHE A 369 3.05 -0.35 -12.40
C PHE A 369 2.85 -1.57 -13.30
N ALA A 370 1.62 -2.05 -13.44
CA ALA A 370 1.29 -3.14 -14.34
C ALA A 370 1.61 -2.77 -15.80
N VAL A 371 1.18 -1.59 -16.24
CA VAL A 371 1.47 -1.08 -17.58
C VAL A 371 2.97 -0.83 -17.78
N ALA A 372 3.65 -0.18 -16.81
CA ALA A 372 5.09 0.03 -16.90
C ALA A 372 5.87 -1.29 -16.95
N GLY A 373 5.41 -2.33 -16.25
CA GLY A 373 5.95 -3.68 -16.33
C GLY A 373 5.73 -4.30 -17.70
N PHE A 374 4.51 -4.24 -18.24
CA PHE A 374 4.19 -4.77 -19.57
C PHE A 374 5.02 -4.10 -20.68
N VAL A 375 5.17 -2.77 -20.63
CA VAL A 375 6.04 -2.05 -21.57
C VAL A 375 7.50 -2.50 -21.43
N TYR A 376 7.99 -2.67 -20.20
CA TYR A 376 9.35 -3.15 -19.95
C TYR A 376 9.58 -4.57 -20.49
N ASP A 377 8.64 -5.48 -20.31
CA ASP A 377 8.75 -6.87 -20.80
C ASP A 377 8.85 -6.94 -22.33
N GLN A 378 8.23 -5.97 -23.04
CA GLN A 378 8.24 -5.90 -24.50
C GLN A 378 9.46 -5.12 -25.06
N THR A 379 9.94 -4.11 -24.34
CA THR A 379 10.96 -3.17 -24.84
C THR A 379 12.32 -3.31 -24.15
N HIS A 380 12.37 -4.03 -23.03
CA HIS A 380 13.54 -4.18 -22.15
C HIS A 380 14.15 -2.85 -21.69
N THR A 381 13.37 -1.75 -21.75
CA THR A 381 13.78 -0.44 -21.26
C THR A 381 12.68 0.26 -20.47
N ARG A 382 13.10 1.09 -19.51
CA ARG A 382 12.22 1.98 -18.74
C ARG A 382 12.54 3.45 -18.99
N ASP A 383 13.53 3.72 -19.87
CA ASP A 383 14.03 5.05 -20.17
C ASP A 383 13.06 5.79 -21.09
N ILE A 384 12.34 6.78 -20.57
CA ILE A 384 11.30 7.52 -21.29
C ILE A 384 11.83 8.15 -22.59
N PRO A 385 13.03 8.79 -22.63
CA PRO A 385 13.58 9.35 -23.86
C PRO A 385 13.85 8.34 -24.99
N SER A 386 14.08 7.06 -24.66
CA SER A 386 14.34 6.01 -25.66
C SER A 386 13.07 5.36 -26.20
N LEU A 387 11.92 5.58 -25.54
CA LEU A 387 10.60 5.11 -25.97
C LEU A 387 9.96 6.13 -26.94
N GLY A 388 8.74 5.89 -27.36
CA GLY A 388 7.92 6.82 -28.15
C GLY A 388 6.97 6.10 -29.11
N GLY A 389 5.79 6.67 -29.33
CA GLY A 389 4.82 6.21 -30.32
C GLY A 389 4.19 4.83 -30.08
N LEU A 390 4.34 4.25 -28.87
CA LEU A 390 3.85 2.90 -28.58
C LEU A 390 2.33 2.75 -28.70
N SER A 391 1.56 3.85 -28.67
CA SER A 391 0.11 3.83 -28.82
C SER A 391 -0.35 3.19 -30.14
N SER A 392 0.46 3.29 -31.19
CA SER A 392 0.16 2.69 -32.49
C SER A 392 0.21 1.16 -32.49
N ARG A 393 0.96 0.57 -31.56
CA ARG A 393 1.15 -0.88 -31.42
C ARG A 393 0.45 -1.48 -30.19
N MET A 394 0.24 -0.66 -29.16
CA MET A 394 -0.34 -1.05 -27.88
C MET A 394 -1.57 -0.19 -27.53
N PRO A 395 -2.63 -0.16 -28.35
CA PRO A 395 -3.77 0.74 -28.12
C PRO A 395 -4.53 0.42 -26.82
N PHE A 396 -4.73 -0.87 -26.46
CA PHE A 396 -5.39 -1.24 -25.22
C PHE A 396 -4.56 -0.82 -23.99
N ILE A 397 -3.27 -1.12 -23.98
CA ILE A 397 -2.35 -0.73 -22.91
C ILE A 397 -2.30 0.79 -22.76
N THR A 398 -2.27 1.54 -23.89
CA THR A 398 -2.34 3.00 -23.88
C THR A 398 -3.64 3.51 -23.27
N GLY A 399 -4.77 2.88 -23.59
CA GLY A 399 -6.08 3.21 -23.00
C GLY A 399 -6.10 3.02 -21.49
N ILE A 400 -5.62 1.87 -21.00
CA ILE A 400 -5.51 1.60 -19.56
C ILE A 400 -4.55 2.59 -18.88
N PHE A 401 -3.41 2.87 -19.50
CA PHE A 401 -2.47 3.86 -18.96
C PHE A 401 -3.11 5.25 -18.85
N THR A 402 -3.92 5.65 -19.85
CA THR A 402 -4.66 6.91 -19.82
C THR A 402 -5.67 6.93 -18.65
N VAL A 403 -6.40 5.84 -18.42
CA VAL A 403 -7.30 5.72 -17.27
C VAL A 403 -6.53 5.81 -15.94
N ALA A 404 -5.39 5.13 -15.83
CA ALA A 404 -4.56 5.17 -14.63
C ALA A 404 -3.98 6.57 -14.34
N VAL A 405 -3.52 7.26 -15.40
CA VAL A 405 -3.07 8.66 -15.32
C VAL A 405 -4.22 9.56 -14.89
N ALA A 406 -5.39 9.43 -15.53
CA ALA A 406 -6.59 10.20 -15.21
C ALA A 406 -7.02 9.98 -13.75
N ALA A 407 -7.00 8.74 -13.27
CA ALA A 407 -7.26 8.43 -11.87
C ALA A 407 -6.23 9.10 -10.94
N SER A 408 -4.94 9.04 -11.29
CA SER A 408 -3.86 9.53 -10.40
C SER A 408 -3.85 11.04 -10.18
N PHE A 409 -4.34 11.84 -11.13
CA PHE A 409 -4.49 13.29 -10.94
C PHE A 409 -5.91 13.70 -10.53
N GLY A 410 -6.75 12.75 -10.15
CA GLY A 410 -8.08 13.04 -9.64
C GLY A 410 -9.09 13.50 -10.72
N LEU A 411 -9.16 12.80 -11.86
CA LEU A 411 -10.22 13.08 -12.84
C LEU A 411 -11.59 12.63 -12.29
N PRO A 412 -12.65 13.48 -12.34
CA PRO A 412 -14.01 13.04 -12.07
C PRO A 412 -14.36 11.74 -12.79
N LEU A 413 -15.19 10.90 -12.20
CA LEU A 413 -15.51 9.51 -12.57
C LEU A 413 -14.58 8.45 -11.95
N THR A 414 -13.47 8.82 -11.35
CA THR A 414 -12.58 7.90 -10.63
C THR A 414 -12.72 8.04 -9.12
N VAL A 415 -12.49 6.96 -8.39
CA VAL A 415 -12.58 6.99 -6.93
C VAL A 415 -11.51 7.90 -6.30
N ASN A 416 -10.38 8.12 -6.98
CA ASN A 416 -9.33 9.02 -6.54
C ASN A 416 -9.83 10.47 -6.39
N PHE A 417 -10.62 10.96 -7.37
CA PHE A 417 -11.21 12.30 -7.32
C PHE A 417 -12.02 12.53 -6.03
N ILE A 418 -12.86 11.56 -5.67
CA ILE A 418 -13.71 11.67 -4.48
C ILE A 418 -12.86 11.74 -3.21
N GLY A 419 -11.88 10.82 -3.07
CA GLY A 419 -10.99 10.80 -1.90
C GLY A 419 -10.17 12.09 -1.79
N GLU A 420 -9.59 12.56 -2.89
CA GLU A 420 -8.77 13.78 -2.94
C GLU A 420 -9.59 15.03 -2.62
N LEU A 421 -10.79 15.15 -3.21
CA LEU A 421 -11.70 16.26 -2.93
C LEU A 421 -12.11 16.30 -1.45
N MET A 422 -12.42 15.15 -0.84
CA MET A 422 -12.78 15.09 0.58
C MET A 422 -11.60 15.47 1.49
N ILE A 423 -10.37 15.08 1.13
CA ILE A 423 -9.16 15.52 1.85
C ILE A 423 -9.02 17.02 1.77
N LEU A 424 -9.07 17.60 0.57
CA LEU A 424 -8.84 19.05 0.36
C LEU A 424 -9.90 19.90 1.03
N VAL A 425 -11.19 19.55 0.85
CA VAL A 425 -12.29 20.30 1.46
C VAL A 425 -12.26 20.16 2.99
N GLY A 426 -12.04 18.96 3.51
CA GLY A 426 -11.99 18.72 4.95
C GLY A 426 -10.77 19.33 5.63
N SER A 427 -9.64 19.51 4.91
CA SER A 427 -8.44 20.11 5.47
C SER A 427 -8.41 21.64 5.35
N TRP A 428 -9.28 22.23 4.52
CA TRP A 428 -9.24 23.67 4.20
C TRP A 428 -9.34 24.58 5.42
N GLU A 429 -10.28 24.30 6.33
CA GLU A 429 -10.52 25.15 7.50
C GLU A 429 -9.41 25.06 8.54
N ILE A 430 -8.70 23.93 8.60
CA ILE A 430 -7.70 23.65 9.65
C ILE A 430 -6.29 23.98 9.16
N TYR A 431 -5.98 23.62 7.91
CA TYR A 431 -4.66 23.78 7.29
C TYR A 431 -4.76 24.46 5.92
N PRO A 432 -5.22 25.74 5.81
CA PRO A 432 -5.46 26.39 4.52
C PRO A 432 -4.20 26.50 3.65
N VAL A 433 -3.04 26.81 4.25
CA VAL A 433 -1.77 26.94 3.52
C VAL A 433 -1.34 25.60 2.95
N GLN A 434 -1.36 24.53 3.76
CA GLN A 434 -1.01 23.19 3.33
C GLN A 434 -1.97 22.69 2.24
N THR A 435 -3.25 23.00 2.36
CA THR A 435 -4.27 22.66 1.37
C THR A 435 -4.04 23.37 0.03
N ILE A 436 -3.70 24.67 0.04
CA ILE A 436 -3.32 25.40 -1.19
C ILE A 436 -2.12 24.72 -1.86
N ILE A 437 -1.09 24.38 -1.08
CA ILE A 437 0.10 23.71 -1.61
C ILE A 437 -0.25 22.32 -2.15
N ALA A 438 -1.15 21.59 -1.50
CA ALA A 438 -1.66 20.32 -1.99
C ALA A 438 -2.39 20.46 -3.34
N VAL A 439 -3.26 21.48 -3.48
CA VAL A 439 -3.92 21.77 -4.78
C VAL A 439 -2.89 22.06 -5.88
N LEU A 440 -1.83 22.83 -5.59
CA LEU A 440 -0.74 23.04 -6.54
C LEU A 440 0.02 21.73 -6.86
N GLY A 441 0.10 20.82 -5.89
CA GLY A 441 0.64 19.46 -6.06
C GLY A 441 -0.10 18.62 -7.09
N ILE A 442 -1.43 18.81 -7.26
CA ILE A 442 -2.21 18.16 -8.33
C ILE A 442 -1.70 18.61 -9.70
N GLY A 443 -1.40 19.90 -9.85
CA GLY A 443 -0.80 20.43 -11.07
C GLY A 443 0.56 19.79 -11.39
N LEU A 444 1.39 19.52 -10.38
CA LEU A 444 2.64 18.77 -10.56
C LEU A 444 2.35 17.32 -10.97
N THR A 445 1.36 16.67 -10.37
CA THR A 445 0.94 15.30 -10.73
C THR A 445 0.53 15.22 -12.19
N LEU A 446 -0.29 16.14 -12.64
CA LEU A 446 -0.68 16.27 -14.04
C LEU A 446 0.56 16.43 -14.94
N ALA A 447 1.46 17.34 -14.58
CA ALA A 447 2.63 17.67 -15.39
C ALA A 447 3.57 16.45 -15.60
N TYR A 448 3.95 15.72 -14.52
CA TYR A 448 4.87 14.59 -14.69
C TYR A 448 4.21 13.36 -15.34
N LEU A 449 2.93 13.09 -15.06
CA LEU A 449 2.23 11.95 -15.67
C LEU A 449 1.96 12.19 -17.16
N PHE A 450 1.55 13.39 -17.57
CA PHE A 450 1.39 13.72 -18.98
C PHE A 450 2.72 13.71 -19.73
N ARG A 451 3.80 14.21 -19.10
CA ARG A 451 5.14 14.10 -19.67
C ARG A 451 5.54 12.65 -19.91
N MET A 452 5.30 11.76 -18.93
CA MET A 452 5.58 10.33 -19.05
C MET A 452 4.70 9.70 -20.13
N MET A 453 3.40 9.96 -20.14
CA MET A 453 2.45 9.44 -21.11
C MET A 453 2.85 9.86 -22.53
N ARG A 454 3.16 11.14 -22.74
CA ARG A 454 3.63 11.66 -24.03
C ARG A 454 4.92 10.99 -24.48
N GLY A 455 5.87 10.83 -23.58
CA GLY A 455 7.19 10.29 -23.91
C GLY A 455 7.18 8.79 -24.23
N VAL A 456 6.25 8.04 -23.64
CA VAL A 456 6.16 6.58 -23.83
C VAL A 456 5.22 6.22 -24.99
N PHE A 457 4.01 6.76 -24.99
CA PHE A 457 2.94 6.30 -25.88
C PHE A 457 2.71 7.16 -27.12
N TYR A 458 3.04 8.45 -27.06
CA TYR A 458 2.73 9.40 -28.14
C TYR A 458 3.99 9.91 -28.82
N GLY A 459 3.81 10.54 -29.98
CA GLY A 459 4.90 11.00 -30.84
C GLY A 459 5.28 9.98 -31.92
N PRO A 460 6.41 10.20 -32.61
CA PRO A 460 6.86 9.29 -33.65
C PRO A 460 7.28 7.95 -33.03
N MET A 461 6.87 6.86 -33.67
CA MET A 461 7.24 5.50 -33.27
C MET A 461 8.74 5.29 -33.46
N ASN A 462 9.43 4.83 -32.41
CA ASN A 462 10.80 4.40 -32.53
C ASN A 462 10.87 3.07 -33.29
N PRO A 463 11.53 3.01 -34.49
CA PRO A 463 11.57 1.80 -35.30
C PRO A 463 12.11 0.56 -34.59
N HIS A 464 12.99 0.75 -33.59
CA HIS A 464 13.52 -0.35 -32.78
C HIS A 464 12.44 -1.18 -32.10
N TYR A 465 11.30 -0.57 -31.75
CA TYR A 465 10.18 -1.24 -31.07
C TYR A 465 9.02 -1.59 -31.99
N ALA A 466 9.26 -1.69 -33.31
CA ALA A 466 8.20 -2.06 -34.28
C ALA A 466 7.65 -3.48 -34.05
N HIS A 467 8.36 -4.34 -33.33
CA HIS A 467 8.00 -5.73 -33.03
C HIS A 467 7.03 -5.87 -31.85
N VAL A 468 6.85 -4.82 -31.00
CA VAL A 468 6.01 -4.92 -29.81
C VAL A 468 4.54 -5.14 -30.18
N HIS A 469 3.82 -5.83 -29.29
CA HIS A 469 2.41 -6.18 -29.48
C HIS A 469 1.58 -5.76 -28.26
N ASP A 470 0.28 -5.62 -28.45
CA ASP A 470 -0.69 -5.26 -27.39
C ASP A 470 -0.97 -6.45 -26.46
N ALA A 471 -1.64 -6.17 -25.36
CA ALA A 471 -2.04 -7.12 -24.32
C ALA A 471 -2.86 -8.29 -24.88
N SER A 472 -2.54 -9.50 -24.45
CA SER A 472 -3.31 -10.71 -24.78
C SER A 472 -4.73 -10.64 -24.20
N PRO A 473 -5.74 -11.23 -24.88
CA PRO A 473 -7.15 -10.98 -24.52
C PRO A 473 -7.56 -11.33 -23.09
N PHE A 474 -6.97 -12.36 -22.48
CA PHE A 474 -7.39 -12.81 -21.17
C PHE A 474 -6.35 -12.50 -20.09
N VAL A 475 -5.13 -13.05 -20.20
CA VAL A 475 -4.13 -13.01 -19.13
C VAL A 475 -3.72 -11.57 -18.79
N ASP A 476 -3.49 -10.74 -19.81
CA ASP A 476 -2.98 -9.39 -19.60
C ASP A 476 -4.11 -8.37 -19.41
N ARG A 477 -5.27 -8.56 -20.09
CA ARG A 477 -6.37 -7.58 -20.04
C ARG A 477 -7.21 -7.71 -18.79
N LEU A 478 -7.47 -8.94 -18.30
CA LEU A 478 -8.33 -9.17 -17.14
C LEU A 478 -7.90 -8.37 -15.91
N PRO A 479 -6.64 -8.46 -15.45
CA PRO A 479 -6.22 -7.74 -14.24
C PRO A 479 -6.35 -6.22 -14.38
N LEU A 480 -6.03 -5.68 -15.55
CA LEU A 480 -6.12 -4.25 -15.82
C LEU A 480 -7.57 -3.76 -15.87
N LEU A 481 -8.46 -4.54 -16.48
CA LEU A 481 -9.90 -4.24 -16.53
C LEU A 481 -10.55 -4.32 -15.15
N VAL A 482 -10.18 -5.30 -14.31
CA VAL A 482 -10.68 -5.41 -12.93
C VAL A 482 -10.32 -4.16 -12.13
N MET A 483 -9.06 -3.72 -12.17
CA MET A 483 -8.64 -2.51 -11.44
C MET A 483 -9.32 -1.24 -11.98
N ALA A 484 -9.38 -1.08 -13.32
CA ALA A 484 -10.01 0.08 -13.95
C ALA A 484 -11.53 0.13 -13.66
N ALA A 485 -12.23 -1.00 -13.82
CA ALA A 485 -13.67 -1.10 -13.55
C ALA A 485 -13.98 -0.82 -12.06
N THR A 486 -13.18 -1.33 -11.14
CA THR A 486 -13.33 -1.08 -9.71
C THR A 486 -13.13 0.40 -9.38
N SER A 487 -12.10 1.05 -9.97
CA SER A 487 -11.84 2.48 -9.78
C SER A 487 -12.99 3.36 -10.29
N ILE A 488 -13.53 3.05 -11.48
CA ILE A 488 -14.65 3.78 -12.07
C ILE A 488 -15.95 3.49 -11.31
N TYR A 489 -16.22 2.24 -10.93
CA TYR A 489 -17.42 1.88 -10.20
C TYR A 489 -17.56 2.66 -8.89
N PHE A 490 -16.53 2.66 -8.04
CA PHE A 490 -16.55 3.42 -6.80
C PHE A 490 -16.39 4.93 -7.00
N GLY A 491 -15.92 5.38 -8.16
CA GLY A 491 -15.94 6.79 -8.55
C GLY A 491 -17.33 7.29 -8.91
N LEU A 492 -18.16 6.42 -9.56
CA LEU A 492 -19.54 6.74 -9.95
C LEU A 492 -20.53 6.51 -8.80
N PHE A 493 -20.31 5.49 -7.96
CA PHE A 493 -21.20 5.08 -6.88
C PHE A 493 -20.47 5.06 -5.53
N PRO A 494 -19.94 6.20 -5.04
CA PRO A 494 -19.10 6.23 -3.85
C PRO A 494 -19.88 6.13 -2.54
N SER A 495 -21.18 6.39 -2.52
CA SER A 495 -21.97 6.60 -1.30
C SER A 495 -21.90 5.42 -0.33
N GLN A 496 -22.10 4.19 -0.79
CA GLN A 496 -22.04 3.01 0.06
C GLN A 496 -20.64 2.83 0.67
N PHE A 497 -19.60 3.04 -0.13
CA PHE A 497 -18.23 2.91 0.32
C PHE A 497 -17.85 3.99 1.34
N ILE A 498 -18.31 5.23 1.12
CA ILE A 498 -18.16 6.34 2.05
C ILE A 498 -18.87 6.04 3.38
N HIS A 499 -20.10 5.52 3.35
CA HIS A 499 -20.84 5.17 4.58
C HIS A 499 -20.12 4.10 5.40
N VAL A 500 -19.56 3.08 4.75
CA VAL A 500 -18.75 2.06 5.44
C VAL A 500 -17.54 2.71 6.11
N ILE A 501 -16.80 3.57 5.40
CA ILE A 501 -15.62 4.24 5.96
C ILE A 501 -16.02 5.15 7.13
N GLN A 502 -17.08 5.93 6.98
CA GLN A 502 -17.57 6.84 8.02
C GLN A 502 -17.98 6.10 9.30
N ALA A 503 -18.52 4.88 9.18
CA ALA A 503 -18.87 4.07 10.36
C ALA A 503 -17.64 3.74 11.24
N GLY A 504 -16.45 3.63 10.66
CA GLY A 504 -15.19 3.48 11.40
C GLY A 504 -14.55 4.80 11.82
N VAL A 505 -14.63 5.82 10.96
CA VAL A 505 -13.96 7.11 11.16
C VAL A 505 -14.68 7.99 12.19
N THR A 506 -16.02 8.05 12.18
CA THR A 506 -16.80 8.96 13.02
C THR A 506 -16.55 8.73 14.51
N PRO A 507 -16.62 7.50 15.06
CA PRO A 507 -16.35 7.27 16.46
C PRO A 507 -14.89 7.58 16.85
N LEU A 508 -13.94 7.29 15.97
CA LEU A 508 -12.52 7.60 16.20
C LEU A 508 -12.28 9.11 16.31
N ILE A 509 -12.82 9.89 15.38
CA ILE A 509 -12.68 11.35 15.39
C ILE A 509 -13.41 11.96 16.59
N ALA A 510 -14.59 11.46 16.97
CA ALA A 510 -15.30 11.90 18.17
C ALA A 510 -14.46 11.69 19.44
N ALA A 511 -13.81 10.53 19.57
CA ALA A 511 -12.91 10.26 20.69
C ALA A 511 -11.70 11.22 20.73
N ILE A 512 -11.08 11.49 19.58
CA ILE A 512 -9.97 12.43 19.48
C ILE A 512 -10.40 13.86 19.83
N GLN A 513 -11.60 14.30 19.43
CA GLN A 513 -12.11 15.63 19.72
C GLN A 513 -12.60 15.82 21.17
N GLY A 514 -12.59 14.77 21.99
CA GLY A 514 -12.99 14.85 23.39
C GLY A 514 -14.52 14.86 23.60
N ALA A 515 -15.29 14.42 22.61
CA ALA A 515 -16.74 14.31 22.68
C ALA A 515 -17.23 13.10 23.51
N GLY A 516 -16.40 12.59 24.43
CA GLY A 516 -16.63 11.42 25.26
C GLY A 516 -16.42 10.10 24.50
N PRO A 517 -16.16 8.99 25.21
CA PRO A 517 -16.09 7.69 24.56
C PRO A 517 -17.46 7.39 23.96
N VAL A 518 -17.53 7.22 22.65
CA VAL A 518 -18.66 6.54 22.03
C VAL A 518 -18.59 5.11 22.58
N PRO A 519 -19.60 4.62 23.36
CA PRO A 519 -19.56 3.26 23.85
C PRO A 519 -19.38 2.33 22.65
N PRO A 520 -18.57 1.26 22.77
CA PRO A 520 -18.50 0.26 21.73
C PRO A 520 -19.95 -0.17 21.44
N ALA A 521 -20.35 -0.09 20.18
CA ALA A 521 -21.67 -0.54 19.77
C ALA A 521 -21.79 -1.99 20.26
N GLY A 522 -22.66 -2.20 21.26
CA GLY A 522 -22.72 -3.42 22.04
C GLY A 522 -23.06 -4.62 21.17
N GLY A 523 -22.08 -5.46 20.97
CA GLY A 523 -22.32 -6.87 20.70
C GLY A 523 -22.38 -7.60 22.05
N PRO A 524 -23.28 -8.54 22.26
CA PRO A 524 -23.22 -9.40 23.43
C PRO A 524 -21.92 -10.21 23.36
N PHE A 525 -21.20 -10.27 24.47
CA PHE A 525 -20.05 -11.13 24.69
C PHE A 525 -20.38 -12.60 24.44
#